data_500114c0b9dd88af852083a6449582ef
#
_entry.id   500114c0b9dd88af852083a6449582ef
#
_cell.length_a   1.000
_cell.length_b   1.000
_cell.length_c   1.000
_cell.angle_alpha   90.00
_cell.angle_beta   90.00
_cell.angle_gamma   90.00
#
_symmetry.space_group_name_H-M   'P 1'
#
loop_
_entity.id
_entity.type
_entity.pdbx_description
1 polymer ?
#
loop_
_entity_poly.entity_id
_entity_poly.type
_entity_poly.pdbx_seq_one_letter_code
_entity_poly.pdbx_strand_id
1 'polypeptide(L)'
;MSSEKIKSRIDDHVIPTYSRFPIALTHGEGCHVFDADGKRYLDLGAGIATACLGHGHPEIATALAEQAGKLTHVSNLYYTEPQGLLAKKLVALAGGTGKVFFCNSGAEANEALYKLARLRGADDGQFEILTTLGSFHGRTLAGIAATGQPKVKEGFAPAVEGFRHVPYGDLDAMREAISPATGAILVEPIQGESGVNCASPDYLLGLRELCDERNLLLLLDEVQCGHFRTGNFFGWQTIMAAHAEFAPDACSMGKSLAAGLPMGAIWASAPLQDLLGPGTHGTTFGGTPLVSAGALKAIEIIERDGLAQNATEIGNHLAEQIGQLIAAHPNVLREVRGLGLMIGVELAEGIAAFAENKRPASVQIVERLHAAGLLTIPAGARVFRLLPALNILKADADEGLALIESVIKELAQ
;
A
#
# COMPACT_ATOMS: atom_id res chain seq x y z
N MET A 1 7.23 -25.17 18.89
CA MET A 1 5.93 -24.78 19.55
C MET A 1 4.85 -25.10 18.54
N SER A 2 3.72 -25.74 18.89
CA SER A 2 2.69 -26.09 17.90
C SER A 2 1.87 -24.88 17.48
N SER A 3 1.30 -24.93 16.28
CA SER A 3 0.40 -23.88 15.75
C SER A 3 -0.78 -23.62 16.68
N GLU A 4 -1.39 -24.63 17.28
CA GLU A 4 -2.50 -24.47 18.24
C GLU A 4 -2.09 -23.63 19.45
N LYS A 5 -0.91 -23.88 20.01
CA LYS A 5 -0.43 -23.12 21.18
C LYS A 5 -0.15 -21.65 20.86
N ILE A 6 0.30 -21.36 19.65
CA ILE A 6 0.50 -19.97 19.18
C ILE A 6 -0.86 -19.30 19.01
N LYS A 7 -1.82 -19.96 18.35
CA LYS A 7 -3.19 -19.47 18.13
C LYS A 7 -3.89 -19.15 19.46
N SER A 8 -3.93 -20.13 20.39
CA SER A 8 -4.54 -19.93 21.71
C SER A 8 -3.97 -18.72 22.44
N ARG A 9 -2.63 -18.52 22.43
CA ARG A 9 -2.03 -17.35 23.08
C ARG A 9 -2.49 -16.02 22.48
N ILE A 10 -2.69 -15.99 21.16
CA ILE A 10 -3.17 -14.78 20.47
C ILE A 10 -4.65 -14.58 20.77
N ASP A 11 -5.46 -15.62 20.68
CA ASP A 11 -6.91 -15.56 20.91
C ASP A 11 -7.24 -15.18 22.35
N ASP A 12 -6.44 -15.63 23.31
CA ASP A 12 -6.63 -15.35 24.74
C ASP A 12 -6.16 -13.94 25.15
N HIS A 13 -5.20 -13.29 24.42
CA HIS A 13 -4.52 -12.09 24.90
C HIS A 13 -4.51 -10.90 23.95
N VAL A 14 -4.90 -11.08 22.68
CA VAL A 14 -4.91 -10.00 21.67
C VAL A 14 -6.36 -9.66 21.29
N ILE A 15 -6.70 -8.36 21.35
CA ILE A 15 -8.02 -7.89 20.95
C ILE A 15 -8.34 -8.38 19.53
N PRO A 16 -9.51 -9.02 19.29
CA PRO A 16 -9.83 -9.71 18.04
C PRO A 16 -10.27 -8.73 16.92
N THR A 17 -9.43 -7.75 16.61
CA THR A 17 -9.71 -6.76 15.55
C THR A 17 -9.53 -7.32 14.13
N TYR A 18 -8.94 -8.50 13.99
CA TYR A 18 -8.68 -9.17 12.71
C TYR A 18 -9.29 -10.56 12.68
N SER A 19 -9.96 -10.89 11.55
CA SER A 19 -10.29 -12.29 11.21
C SER A 19 -9.03 -12.96 10.66
N ARG A 20 -8.26 -13.63 11.53
CA ARG A 20 -6.99 -14.27 11.14
C ARG A 20 -7.25 -15.57 10.39
N PHE A 21 -6.47 -15.81 9.34
CA PHE A 21 -6.36 -17.14 8.76
C PHE A 21 -5.67 -18.07 9.76
N PRO A 22 -6.07 -19.36 9.85
CA PRO A 22 -5.61 -20.27 10.90
C PRO A 22 -4.19 -20.83 10.65
N ILE A 23 -3.26 -19.96 10.24
CA ILE A 23 -1.86 -20.28 9.94
C ILE A 23 -0.97 -19.58 10.98
N ALA A 24 -0.10 -20.32 11.67
CA ALA A 24 0.79 -19.80 12.71
C ALA A 24 2.23 -19.77 12.19
N LEU A 25 2.60 -18.68 11.52
CA LEU A 25 3.93 -18.49 10.93
C LEU A 25 5.00 -18.26 12.00
N THR A 26 6.21 -18.79 11.78
CA THR A 26 7.34 -18.73 12.72
C THR A 26 8.59 -18.08 12.16
N HIS A 27 8.90 -18.31 10.89
CA HIS A 27 10.08 -17.76 10.22
C HIS A 27 9.84 -17.69 8.71
N GLY A 28 10.75 -17.02 8.01
CA GLY A 28 10.72 -16.93 6.56
C GLY A 28 12.10 -16.66 5.98
N GLU A 29 12.27 -17.00 4.70
CA GLU A 29 13.46 -16.77 3.91
C GLU A 29 13.04 -16.39 2.47
N GLY A 30 13.50 -15.23 1.99
CA GLY A 30 13.11 -14.74 0.67
C GLY A 30 11.58 -14.62 0.54
N CYS A 31 11.00 -15.22 -0.49
CA CYS A 31 9.56 -15.26 -0.71
C CYS A 31 8.83 -16.41 0.01
N HIS A 32 9.50 -17.15 0.89
CA HIS A 32 8.92 -18.31 1.57
C HIS A 32 8.76 -18.04 3.06
N VAL A 33 7.66 -18.55 3.62
CA VAL A 33 7.40 -18.57 5.07
C VAL A 33 7.01 -19.95 5.54
N PHE A 34 7.25 -20.23 6.80
CA PHE A 34 7.03 -21.55 7.40
C PHE A 34 6.15 -21.41 8.64
N ASP A 35 5.18 -22.30 8.76
CA ASP A 35 4.38 -22.37 9.98
C ASP A 35 5.04 -23.19 11.09
N ALA A 36 4.41 -23.20 12.25
CA ALA A 36 4.95 -23.90 13.42
C ALA A 36 4.92 -25.43 13.30
N ASP A 37 4.20 -25.96 12.31
CA ASP A 37 4.10 -27.41 12.04
C ASP A 37 5.03 -27.82 10.88
N GLY A 38 5.82 -26.85 10.35
CA GLY A 38 6.85 -27.07 9.32
C GLY A 38 6.34 -27.00 7.89
N LYS A 39 5.09 -26.62 7.66
CA LYS A 39 4.57 -26.42 6.30
C LYS A 39 5.17 -25.14 5.72
N ARG A 40 5.71 -25.25 4.50
CA ARG A 40 6.21 -24.14 3.68
C ARG A 40 5.04 -23.51 2.89
N TYR A 41 5.08 -22.19 2.80
CA TYR A 41 4.19 -21.40 1.95
C TYR A 41 5.05 -20.46 1.08
N LEU A 42 4.66 -20.30 -0.17
CA LEU A 42 5.13 -19.20 -1.01
C LEU A 42 4.28 -17.96 -0.65
N ASP A 43 4.93 -16.85 -0.29
CA ASP A 43 4.25 -15.62 0.14
C ASP A 43 4.18 -14.60 -1.00
N LEU A 44 3.05 -14.60 -1.71
CA LEU A 44 2.71 -13.56 -2.68
C LEU A 44 1.85 -12.44 -2.08
N GLY A 45 1.79 -12.33 -0.75
CA GLY A 45 1.13 -11.25 -0.02
C GLY A 45 2.09 -10.28 0.64
N ALA A 46 3.29 -10.75 1.02
CA ALA A 46 4.38 -9.99 1.62
C ALA A 46 3.91 -9.03 2.74
N GLY A 47 3.02 -9.50 3.64
CA GLY A 47 2.46 -8.65 4.71
C GLY A 47 1.63 -7.48 4.20
N ILE A 48 0.88 -7.66 3.12
CA ILE A 48 0.13 -6.65 2.36
C ILE A 48 1.09 -5.60 1.76
N ALA A 49 1.98 -6.08 0.87
CA ALA A 49 3.01 -5.29 0.18
C ALA A 49 4.02 -4.59 1.12
N THR A 50 4.32 -5.15 2.29
CA THR A 50 5.18 -4.49 3.29
C THR A 50 6.60 -5.04 3.27
N ALA A 51 6.78 -6.37 3.24
CA ALA A 51 8.09 -7.04 3.20
C ALA A 51 8.64 -7.03 1.76
N CYS A 52 9.04 -5.84 1.26
CA CYS A 52 9.43 -5.66 -0.14
C CYS A 52 10.74 -6.37 -0.54
N LEU A 53 11.56 -6.78 0.40
CA LEU A 53 12.78 -7.57 0.18
C LEU A 53 12.64 -9.01 0.66
N GLY A 54 11.40 -9.47 0.89
CA GLY A 54 11.13 -10.78 1.45
C GLY A 54 11.46 -10.89 2.93
N HIS A 55 11.52 -12.12 3.40
CA HIS A 55 11.72 -12.44 4.81
C HIS A 55 13.19 -12.74 5.09
N GLY A 56 13.67 -12.33 6.26
CA GLY A 56 15.02 -12.70 6.75
C GLY A 56 16.18 -12.12 5.93
N HIS A 57 16.01 -11.00 5.22
CA HIS A 57 17.05 -10.43 4.36
C HIS A 57 18.31 -10.09 5.16
N PRO A 58 19.48 -10.69 4.85
CA PRO A 58 20.66 -10.63 5.70
C PRO A 58 21.24 -9.22 5.83
N GLU A 59 21.28 -8.44 4.76
CA GLU A 59 21.82 -7.07 4.80
C GLU A 59 20.91 -6.12 5.60
N ILE A 60 19.59 -6.30 5.58
CA ILE A 60 18.67 -5.55 6.45
C ILE A 60 18.91 -5.90 7.91
N ALA A 61 19.00 -7.20 8.23
CA ALA A 61 19.29 -7.66 9.59
C ALA A 61 20.61 -7.08 10.12
N THR A 62 21.66 -7.08 9.30
CA THR A 62 22.97 -6.51 9.63
C THR A 62 22.89 -5.00 9.87
N ALA A 63 22.27 -4.24 8.95
CA ALA A 63 22.13 -2.80 9.09
C ALA A 63 21.37 -2.39 10.36
N LEU A 64 20.32 -3.15 10.70
CA LEU A 64 19.56 -2.94 11.93
C LEU A 64 20.37 -3.27 13.17
N ALA A 65 21.11 -4.37 13.19
CA ALA A 65 21.97 -4.75 14.32
C ALA A 65 23.08 -3.71 14.56
N GLU A 66 23.73 -3.24 13.51
CA GLU A 66 24.74 -2.19 13.60
C GLU A 66 24.17 -0.87 14.11
N GLN A 67 23.01 -0.43 13.59
CA GLN A 67 22.39 0.81 14.05
C GLN A 67 21.85 0.70 15.47
N ALA A 68 21.29 -0.44 15.85
CA ALA A 68 20.84 -0.70 17.22
C ALA A 68 21.99 -0.62 18.24
N GLY A 69 23.19 -1.07 17.83
CA GLY A 69 24.42 -0.95 18.64
C GLY A 69 24.96 0.49 18.78
N LYS A 70 24.49 1.42 17.93
CA LYS A 70 24.93 2.84 17.97
C LYS A 70 23.90 3.73 18.66
N LEU A 71 22.71 3.81 18.11
CA LEU A 71 21.67 4.73 18.57
C LEU A 71 20.31 4.29 18.04
N THR A 72 19.38 3.96 18.92
CA THR A 72 18.05 3.48 18.55
C THR A 72 17.04 4.61 18.40
N HIS A 73 16.97 5.53 19.40
CA HIS A 73 15.98 6.60 19.48
C HIS A 73 16.44 7.75 20.33
N VAL A 74 16.20 8.99 19.88
CA VAL A 74 16.50 10.23 20.62
C VAL A 74 15.41 11.30 20.44
N SER A 75 14.22 10.92 19.98
CA SER A 75 13.15 11.87 19.60
C SER A 75 13.53 12.70 18.34
N ASN A 76 12.65 13.60 17.92
CA ASN A 76 12.89 14.57 16.86
C ASN A 76 13.40 15.93 17.40
N LEU A 77 13.89 15.96 18.62
CA LEU A 77 14.50 17.15 19.23
C LEU A 77 16.00 17.30 18.85
N TYR A 78 16.61 16.26 18.32
CA TYR A 78 18.02 16.23 17.97
C TYR A 78 18.22 15.76 16.52
N TYR A 79 19.27 16.24 15.89
CA TYR A 79 19.65 15.81 14.54
C TYR A 79 20.30 14.43 14.58
N THR A 80 19.91 13.56 13.64
CA THR A 80 20.52 12.26 13.44
C THR A 80 20.85 12.03 11.97
N GLU A 81 22.01 11.47 11.69
CA GLU A 81 22.49 11.28 10.32
C GLU A 81 21.59 10.37 9.49
N PRO A 82 21.13 9.18 9.98
CA PRO A 82 20.27 8.29 9.18
C PRO A 82 18.98 8.95 8.73
N GLN A 83 18.33 9.75 9.60
CA GLN A 83 17.10 10.46 9.24
C GLN A 83 17.37 11.51 8.14
N GLY A 84 18.44 12.29 8.26
CA GLY A 84 18.79 13.32 7.27
C GLY A 84 19.13 12.71 5.90
N LEU A 85 19.89 11.59 5.89
CA LEU A 85 20.23 10.88 4.67
C LEU A 85 19.00 10.29 3.99
N LEU A 86 18.10 9.68 4.78
CA LEU A 86 16.84 9.14 4.25
C LEU A 86 15.96 10.25 3.67
N ALA A 87 15.79 11.37 4.38
CA ALA A 87 15.02 12.52 3.87
C ALA A 87 15.59 13.02 2.54
N LYS A 88 16.92 13.21 2.44
CA LYS A 88 17.59 13.60 1.21
C LYS A 88 17.32 12.61 0.07
N LYS A 89 17.36 11.30 0.37
CA LYS A 89 17.10 10.25 -0.62
C LYS A 89 15.65 10.28 -1.11
N LEU A 90 14.68 10.39 -0.22
CA LEU A 90 13.27 10.47 -0.56
C LEU A 90 12.93 11.72 -1.39
N VAL A 91 13.50 12.88 -1.03
CA VAL A 91 13.35 14.10 -1.82
C VAL A 91 13.92 13.93 -3.23
N ALA A 92 15.09 13.29 -3.37
CA ALA A 92 15.68 13.03 -4.69
C ALA A 92 14.76 12.11 -5.55
N LEU A 93 14.17 11.09 -4.96
CA LEU A 93 13.23 10.17 -5.63
C LEU A 93 11.89 10.84 -5.98
N ALA A 94 11.52 11.90 -5.25
CA ALA A 94 10.32 12.70 -5.50
C ALA A 94 10.52 13.86 -6.51
N GLY A 95 11.67 13.96 -7.17
CA GLY A 95 11.96 15.00 -8.15
C GLY A 95 12.96 16.08 -7.69
N GLY A 96 13.59 15.89 -6.54
CA GLY A 96 14.73 16.71 -6.07
C GLY A 96 14.37 17.99 -5.32
N THR A 97 13.09 18.29 -5.10
CA THR A 97 12.62 19.46 -4.34
C THR A 97 11.63 19.09 -3.26
N GLY A 98 11.38 20.01 -2.31
CA GLY A 98 10.45 19.77 -1.20
C GLY A 98 11.11 19.18 0.04
N LYS A 99 10.30 18.77 1.02
CA LYS A 99 10.74 18.19 2.30
C LYS A 99 9.90 16.98 2.69
N VAL A 100 10.44 16.19 3.64
CA VAL A 100 9.79 14.98 4.18
C VAL A 100 9.50 15.18 5.67
N PHE A 101 8.31 14.78 6.09
CA PHE A 101 7.99 14.54 7.49
C PHE A 101 7.87 13.02 7.71
N PHE A 102 8.45 12.51 8.79
CA PHE A 102 8.43 11.09 9.13
C PHE A 102 7.42 10.80 10.23
N CYS A 103 6.74 9.65 10.12
CA CYS A 103 5.85 9.07 11.12
C CYS A 103 6.01 7.54 11.16
N ASN A 104 5.05 6.78 11.71
CA ASN A 104 5.24 5.35 11.99
C ASN A 104 4.35 4.44 11.12
N SER A 105 3.41 5.00 10.40
CA SER A 105 2.43 4.26 9.60
C SER A 105 1.87 5.10 8.46
N GLY A 106 1.29 4.44 7.45
CA GLY A 106 0.54 5.12 6.40
C GLY A 106 -0.68 5.88 6.92
N ALA A 107 -1.32 5.40 8.00
CA ALA A 107 -2.43 6.12 8.64
C ALA A 107 -1.98 7.47 9.21
N GLU A 108 -0.85 7.50 9.93
CA GLU A 108 -0.26 8.76 10.42
C GLU A 108 0.21 9.67 9.29
N ALA A 109 0.72 9.10 8.20
CA ALA A 109 1.10 9.87 7.01
C ALA A 109 -0.12 10.57 6.38
N ASN A 110 -1.24 9.87 6.26
CA ASN A 110 -2.49 10.46 5.77
C ASN A 110 -3.05 11.52 6.73
N GLU A 111 -2.96 11.32 8.05
CA GLU A 111 -3.29 12.36 9.05
C GLU A 111 -2.44 13.64 8.84
N ALA A 112 -1.16 13.49 8.51
CA ALA A 112 -0.29 14.61 8.19
C ALA A 112 -0.74 15.33 6.90
N LEU A 113 -1.16 14.60 5.85
CA LEU A 113 -1.73 15.19 4.63
C LEU A 113 -3.03 15.93 4.92
N TYR A 114 -3.94 15.40 5.73
CA TYR A 114 -5.17 16.10 6.12
C TYR A 114 -4.88 17.42 6.84
N LYS A 115 -3.93 17.39 7.77
CA LYS A 115 -3.51 18.59 8.50
C LYS A 115 -2.81 19.60 7.59
N LEU A 116 -1.98 19.14 6.65
CA LEU A 116 -1.33 19.99 5.64
C LEU A 116 -2.39 20.73 4.79
N ALA A 117 -3.38 20.00 4.27
CA ALA A 117 -4.46 20.56 3.47
C ALA A 117 -5.29 21.58 4.25
N ARG A 118 -5.70 21.24 5.47
CA ARG A 118 -6.49 22.14 6.33
C ARG A 118 -5.72 23.39 6.72
N LEU A 119 -4.43 23.26 7.03
CA LEU A 119 -3.59 24.40 7.38
C LEU A 119 -3.39 25.35 6.19
N ARG A 120 -3.21 24.77 4.97
CA ARG A 120 -3.10 25.54 3.72
C ARG A 120 -4.38 26.37 3.44
N GLY A 121 -5.56 25.80 3.71
CA GLY A 121 -6.85 26.42 3.44
C GLY A 121 -7.47 27.20 4.61
N ALA A 122 -6.77 27.32 5.74
CA ALA A 122 -7.35 27.81 6.99
C ALA A 122 -7.91 29.25 6.87
N ASP A 123 -7.18 30.15 6.23
CA ASP A 123 -7.56 31.56 6.09
C ASP A 123 -8.71 31.76 5.11
N ASP A 124 -8.89 30.81 4.16
CA ASP A 124 -9.92 30.83 3.12
C ASP A 124 -11.16 29.99 3.48
N GLY A 125 -11.18 29.34 4.66
CA GLY A 125 -12.24 28.42 5.08
C GLY A 125 -12.28 27.12 4.29
N GLN A 126 -11.19 26.76 3.62
CA GLN A 126 -11.03 25.54 2.81
C GLN A 126 -10.53 24.39 3.68
N PHE A 127 -11.41 23.62 4.26
CA PHE A 127 -11.08 22.48 5.15
C PHE A 127 -11.56 21.13 4.61
N GLU A 128 -12.36 21.12 3.54
CA GLU A 128 -12.91 19.91 2.93
C GLU A 128 -11.89 19.24 2.01
N ILE A 129 -11.81 17.92 2.11
CA ILE A 129 -10.98 17.05 1.25
C ILE A 129 -11.90 16.11 0.50
N LEU A 130 -11.86 16.16 -0.83
CA LEU A 130 -12.56 15.19 -1.68
C LEU A 130 -11.71 13.92 -1.78
N THR A 131 -12.35 12.78 -1.56
CA THR A 131 -11.76 11.46 -1.71
C THR A 131 -12.62 10.59 -2.63
N THR A 132 -12.29 9.32 -2.81
CA THR A 132 -13.02 8.48 -3.75
C THR A 132 -13.67 7.27 -3.08
N LEU A 133 -14.79 6.83 -3.64
CA LEU A 133 -15.42 5.57 -3.25
C LEU A 133 -14.44 4.40 -3.49
N GLY A 134 -14.48 3.41 -2.61
CA GLY A 134 -13.56 2.28 -2.65
C GLY A 134 -12.16 2.55 -2.10
N SER A 135 -11.81 3.81 -1.77
CA SER A 135 -10.50 4.14 -1.19
C SER A 135 -10.28 3.55 0.21
N PHE A 136 -9.00 3.49 0.61
CA PHE A 136 -8.60 3.14 1.96
C PHE A 136 -7.44 4.01 2.44
N HIS A 137 -7.69 4.88 3.42
CA HIS A 137 -6.72 5.85 3.91
C HIS A 137 -6.31 5.67 5.38
N GLY A 138 -6.66 4.54 5.99
CA GLY A 138 -6.26 4.21 7.37
C GLY A 138 -7.42 3.95 8.33
N ARG A 139 -7.08 3.71 9.60
CA ARG A 139 -8.03 3.31 10.65
C ARG A 139 -8.15 4.30 11.82
N THR A 140 -7.52 5.47 11.72
CA THR A 140 -7.78 6.61 12.62
C THR A 140 -9.18 7.17 12.38
N LEU A 141 -9.71 7.99 13.27
CA LEU A 141 -11.04 8.58 13.07
C LEU A 141 -11.13 9.43 11.79
N ALA A 142 -10.11 10.25 11.49
CA ALA A 142 -10.07 10.98 10.22
C ALA A 142 -9.76 10.03 9.04
N GLY A 143 -8.91 9.03 9.24
CA GLY A 143 -8.62 8.01 8.23
C GLY A 143 -9.85 7.22 7.79
N ILE A 144 -10.74 6.81 8.72
CA ILE A 144 -12.01 6.16 8.35
C ILE A 144 -13.00 7.15 7.74
N ALA A 145 -12.99 8.43 8.16
CA ALA A 145 -13.83 9.45 7.54
C ALA A 145 -13.41 9.70 6.08
N ALA A 146 -12.11 9.76 5.78
CA ALA A 146 -11.55 9.88 4.44
C ALA A 146 -11.77 8.63 3.56
N THR A 147 -11.80 7.44 4.17
CA THR A 147 -11.97 6.16 3.46
C THR A 147 -13.35 6.02 2.83
N GLY A 148 -13.41 5.71 1.53
CA GLY A 148 -14.63 5.57 0.75
C GLY A 148 -15.34 4.21 0.88
N GLN A 149 -15.27 3.58 2.06
CA GLN A 149 -15.85 2.27 2.35
C GLN A 149 -16.76 2.36 3.57
N PRO A 150 -18.11 2.23 3.43
CA PRO A 150 -19.04 2.38 4.54
C PRO A 150 -18.76 1.46 5.73
N LYS A 151 -18.40 0.21 5.47
CA LYS A 151 -18.17 -0.81 6.49
C LYS A 151 -17.14 -0.43 7.57
N VAL A 152 -16.10 0.35 7.21
CA VAL A 152 -15.07 0.74 8.18
C VAL A 152 -15.51 1.89 9.10
N LYS A 153 -16.65 2.53 8.79
CA LYS A 153 -17.24 3.66 9.54
C LYS A 153 -18.29 3.20 10.55
N GLU A 154 -18.80 1.97 10.41
CA GLU A 154 -19.86 1.44 11.25
C GLU A 154 -19.46 1.44 12.74
N GLY A 155 -20.31 2.03 13.58
CA GLY A 155 -20.10 2.12 15.04
C GLY A 155 -19.20 3.26 15.53
N PHE A 156 -18.63 4.08 14.63
CA PHE A 156 -17.70 5.17 14.98
C PHE A 156 -18.26 6.59 14.78
N ALA A 157 -19.60 6.72 14.79
CA ALA A 157 -20.23 8.05 14.70
C ALA A 157 -20.01 8.85 16.01
N PRO A 158 -19.92 10.22 15.92
CA PRO A 158 -19.97 11.03 14.72
C PRO A 158 -18.65 10.95 13.91
N ALA A 159 -18.76 11.04 12.60
CA ALA A 159 -17.60 11.09 11.73
C ALA A 159 -16.84 12.43 11.87
N VAL A 160 -15.53 12.41 11.60
CA VAL A 160 -14.76 13.64 11.43
C VAL A 160 -15.26 14.35 10.18
N GLU A 161 -15.67 15.62 10.32
CA GLU A 161 -16.20 16.43 9.24
C GLU A 161 -15.12 16.85 8.22
N GLY A 162 -15.57 17.21 7.02
CA GLY A 162 -14.73 17.74 5.95
C GLY A 162 -14.19 16.67 5.01
N PHE A 163 -14.84 15.51 4.89
CA PHE A 163 -14.55 14.50 3.88
C PHE A 163 -15.78 14.18 3.06
N ARG A 164 -15.65 14.24 1.72
CA ARG A 164 -16.68 13.84 0.77
C ARG A 164 -16.11 12.85 -0.24
N HIS A 165 -16.97 11.96 -0.75
CA HIS A 165 -16.54 10.85 -1.60
C HIS A 165 -17.25 10.92 -2.93
N VAL A 166 -16.49 10.72 -4.01
CA VAL A 166 -16.98 10.66 -5.39
C VAL A 166 -16.57 9.32 -6.03
N PRO A 167 -17.19 8.88 -7.13
CA PRO A 167 -16.73 7.70 -7.85
C PRO A 167 -15.27 7.84 -8.28
N TYR A 168 -14.48 6.76 -8.17
CA TYR A 168 -13.09 6.72 -8.63
C TYR A 168 -13.04 6.71 -10.16
N GLY A 169 -12.16 7.54 -10.74
CA GLY A 169 -12.02 7.67 -12.19
C GLY A 169 -13.04 8.61 -12.87
N ASP A 170 -13.94 9.22 -12.11
CA ASP A 170 -14.99 10.12 -12.62
C ASP A 170 -14.62 11.60 -12.36
N LEU A 171 -14.08 12.27 -13.39
CA LEU A 171 -13.68 13.69 -13.32
C LEU A 171 -14.90 14.64 -13.24
N ASP A 172 -16.00 14.29 -13.88
CA ASP A 172 -17.19 15.13 -13.87
C ASP A 172 -17.82 15.14 -12.47
N ALA A 173 -17.96 13.97 -11.85
CA ALA A 173 -18.40 13.87 -10.46
C ALA A 173 -17.44 14.59 -9.50
N MET A 174 -16.12 14.52 -9.74
CA MET A 174 -15.14 15.26 -8.95
C MET A 174 -15.32 16.77 -9.08
N ARG A 175 -15.51 17.28 -10.30
CA ARG A 175 -15.75 18.70 -10.61
C ARG A 175 -17.02 19.22 -9.96
N GLU A 176 -18.11 18.45 -10.02
CA GLU A 176 -19.40 18.81 -9.42
C GLU A 176 -19.36 18.80 -7.88
N ALA A 177 -18.50 17.98 -7.30
CA ALA A 177 -18.36 17.88 -5.85
C ALA A 177 -17.59 19.05 -5.23
N ILE A 178 -16.82 19.83 -5.99
CA ILE A 178 -16.04 20.96 -5.46
C ILE A 178 -16.99 22.04 -4.93
N SER A 179 -16.76 22.46 -3.69
CA SER A 179 -17.45 23.52 -2.99
C SER A 179 -16.49 24.66 -2.61
N PRO A 180 -16.97 25.81 -2.13
CA PRO A 180 -16.08 26.84 -1.58
C PRO A 180 -15.24 26.38 -0.39
N ALA A 181 -15.68 25.34 0.33
CA ALA A 181 -14.95 24.77 1.45
C ALA A 181 -13.89 23.72 1.04
N THR A 182 -13.86 23.32 -0.23
CA THR A 182 -12.91 22.32 -0.71
C THR A 182 -11.50 22.90 -0.79
N GLY A 183 -10.54 22.26 -0.14
CA GLY A 183 -9.12 22.65 -0.12
C GLY A 183 -8.19 21.66 -0.81
N ALA A 184 -8.62 20.40 -0.95
CA ALA A 184 -7.79 19.37 -1.54
C ALA A 184 -8.60 18.22 -2.17
N ILE A 185 -7.95 17.50 -3.09
CA ILE A 185 -8.37 16.20 -3.60
C ILE A 185 -7.32 15.18 -3.16
N LEU A 186 -7.73 14.08 -2.53
CA LEU A 186 -6.87 12.98 -2.12
C LEU A 186 -7.30 11.68 -2.82
N VAL A 187 -6.40 11.08 -3.58
CA VAL A 187 -6.65 9.81 -4.28
C VAL A 187 -5.47 8.85 -4.14
N GLU A 188 -5.77 7.55 -4.21
CA GLU A 188 -4.76 6.52 -4.45
C GLU A 188 -4.50 6.43 -5.97
N PRO A 189 -3.27 6.48 -6.47
CA PRO A 189 -3.00 6.18 -7.89
C PRO A 189 -3.44 4.77 -8.29
N ILE A 190 -3.39 3.83 -7.33
CA ILE A 190 -3.96 2.49 -7.46
C ILE A 190 -4.69 2.15 -6.16
N GLN A 191 -6.00 2.01 -6.21
CA GLN A 191 -6.80 1.57 -5.07
C GLN A 191 -6.55 0.10 -4.77
N GLY A 192 -5.76 -0.19 -3.73
CA GLY A 192 -5.36 -1.55 -3.40
C GLY A 192 -6.48 -2.38 -2.78
N GLU A 193 -7.18 -1.83 -1.79
CA GLU A 193 -8.11 -2.58 -0.92
C GLU A 193 -9.43 -2.93 -1.60
N SER A 194 -9.88 -2.15 -2.57
CA SER A 194 -11.14 -2.38 -3.29
C SER A 194 -10.99 -3.26 -4.54
N GLY A 195 -9.77 -3.67 -4.91
CA GLY A 195 -9.58 -4.60 -6.02
C GLY A 195 -8.47 -4.26 -7.01
N VAL A 196 -7.47 -3.48 -6.62
CA VAL A 196 -6.35 -3.05 -7.48
C VAL A 196 -6.85 -2.25 -8.69
N ASN A 197 -7.60 -1.18 -8.43
CA ASN A 197 -8.13 -0.31 -9.47
C ASN A 197 -7.09 0.77 -9.79
N CYS A 198 -6.58 0.79 -11.03
CA CYS A 198 -5.58 1.76 -11.46
C CYS A 198 -6.23 3.02 -12.02
N ALA A 199 -5.70 4.19 -11.68
CA ALA A 199 -6.02 5.43 -12.36
C ALA A 199 -5.52 5.39 -13.81
N SER A 200 -6.25 6.02 -14.73
CA SER A 200 -5.71 6.30 -16.06
C SER A 200 -4.82 7.56 -16.02
N PRO A 201 -3.89 7.71 -16.98
CA PRO A 201 -3.14 8.97 -17.12
C PRO A 201 -4.07 10.18 -17.29
N ASP A 202 -5.11 10.07 -18.12
CA ASP A 202 -6.08 11.14 -18.36
C ASP A 202 -6.82 11.57 -17.08
N TYR A 203 -7.14 10.60 -16.20
CA TYR A 203 -7.77 10.91 -14.92
C TYR A 203 -6.82 11.71 -14.02
N LEU A 204 -5.56 11.31 -13.88
CA LEU A 204 -4.59 12.03 -13.06
C LEU A 204 -4.28 13.43 -13.62
N LEU A 205 -4.14 13.57 -14.96
CA LEU A 205 -3.99 14.87 -15.62
C LEU A 205 -5.20 15.76 -15.35
N GLY A 206 -6.40 15.25 -15.55
CA GLY A 206 -7.62 16.02 -15.29
C GLY A 206 -7.77 16.44 -13.82
N LEU A 207 -7.34 15.60 -12.87
CA LEU A 207 -7.29 15.98 -11.45
C LEU A 207 -6.28 17.12 -11.21
N ARG A 208 -5.09 17.07 -11.83
CA ARG A 208 -4.10 18.12 -11.71
C ARG A 208 -4.62 19.44 -12.28
N GLU A 209 -5.16 19.43 -13.50
CA GLU A 209 -5.77 20.58 -14.14
C GLU A 209 -6.89 21.18 -13.29
N LEU A 210 -7.78 20.33 -12.76
CA LEU A 210 -8.89 20.76 -11.91
C LEU A 210 -8.39 21.40 -10.61
N CYS A 211 -7.32 20.85 -9.99
CA CYS A 211 -6.71 21.44 -8.81
C CYS A 211 -6.07 22.80 -9.12
N ASP A 212 -5.38 22.94 -10.26
CA ASP A 212 -4.76 24.19 -10.67
C ASP A 212 -5.83 25.27 -10.96
N GLU A 213 -6.88 24.92 -11.71
CA GLU A 213 -8.01 25.82 -12.00
C GLU A 213 -8.71 26.36 -10.74
N ARG A 214 -8.81 25.53 -9.70
CA ARG A 214 -9.59 25.82 -8.49
C ARG A 214 -8.73 26.16 -7.28
N ASN A 215 -7.40 26.25 -7.43
CA ASN A 215 -6.43 26.50 -6.35
C ASN A 215 -6.57 25.47 -5.20
N LEU A 216 -6.72 24.19 -5.57
CA LEU A 216 -6.79 23.06 -4.65
C LEU A 216 -5.45 22.31 -4.60
N LEU A 217 -5.22 21.54 -3.54
CA LEU A 217 -4.10 20.62 -3.48
C LEU A 217 -4.46 19.27 -4.11
N LEU A 218 -3.57 18.74 -4.94
CA LEU A 218 -3.61 17.33 -5.37
C LEU A 218 -2.71 16.51 -4.45
N LEU A 219 -3.32 15.66 -3.63
CA LEU A 219 -2.66 14.77 -2.68
C LEU A 219 -2.76 13.33 -3.17
N LEU A 220 -1.65 12.59 -3.15
CA LEU A 220 -1.64 11.19 -3.55
C LEU A 220 -1.29 10.27 -2.37
N ASP A 221 -2.14 9.27 -2.13
CA ASP A 221 -1.86 8.19 -1.19
C ASP A 221 -1.06 7.09 -1.89
N GLU A 222 0.25 7.11 -1.67
CA GLU A 222 1.22 6.16 -2.24
C GLU A 222 1.59 5.02 -1.25
N VAL A 223 0.85 4.90 -0.17
CA VAL A 223 1.16 3.93 0.90
C VAL A 223 1.24 2.50 0.38
N GLN A 224 0.42 2.10 -0.59
CA GLN A 224 0.47 0.74 -1.14
C GLN A 224 1.14 0.63 -2.50
N CYS A 225 0.96 1.59 -3.39
CA CYS A 225 1.46 1.54 -4.77
C CYS A 225 2.87 2.11 -4.94
N GLY A 226 3.38 2.85 -3.96
CA GLY A 226 4.73 3.41 -3.98
C GLY A 226 5.86 2.41 -3.71
N HIS A 227 7.05 2.97 -3.54
CA HIS A 227 8.27 2.27 -3.11
C HIS A 227 8.69 1.14 -4.08
N PHE A 228 8.77 1.50 -5.38
CA PHE A 228 9.18 0.63 -6.49
C PHE A 228 8.22 -0.54 -6.80
N ARG A 229 7.09 -0.64 -6.10
CA ARG A 229 6.09 -1.71 -6.29
C ARG A 229 5.59 -1.82 -7.72
N THR A 230 5.44 -0.69 -8.41
CA THR A 230 4.94 -0.58 -9.78
C THR A 230 6.02 -0.41 -10.84
N GLY A 231 7.31 -0.39 -10.46
CA GLY A 231 8.45 -0.18 -11.36
C GLY A 231 9.14 1.18 -11.20
N ASN A 232 8.48 2.19 -10.60
CA ASN A 232 9.10 3.45 -10.19
C ASN A 232 8.90 3.66 -8.68
N PHE A 233 9.59 4.66 -8.10
CA PHE A 233 9.51 4.91 -6.66
C PHE A 233 8.09 5.24 -6.21
N PHE A 234 7.37 6.10 -6.92
CA PHE A 234 5.94 6.32 -6.73
C PHE A 234 5.11 5.64 -7.83
N GLY A 235 3.92 5.17 -7.48
CA GLY A 235 2.98 4.58 -8.43
C GLY A 235 2.54 5.57 -9.50
N TRP A 236 2.33 6.84 -9.13
CA TRP A 236 2.02 7.89 -10.09
C TRP A 236 3.13 8.09 -11.14
N GLN A 237 4.41 7.94 -10.79
CA GLN A 237 5.51 8.05 -11.74
C GLN A 237 5.45 6.96 -12.83
N THR A 238 4.95 5.77 -12.47
CA THR A 238 4.73 4.69 -13.45
C THR A 238 3.56 4.99 -14.36
N ILE A 239 2.43 5.45 -13.80
CA ILE A 239 1.24 5.80 -14.58
C ILE A 239 1.51 6.99 -15.51
N MET A 240 2.24 7.98 -15.01
CA MET A 240 2.51 9.24 -15.71
C MET A 240 3.86 9.25 -16.46
N ALA A 241 4.43 8.09 -16.78
CA ALA A 241 5.77 7.99 -17.40
C ALA A 241 5.92 8.79 -18.70
N ALA A 242 4.83 9.01 -19.45
CA ALA A 242 4.81 9.84 -20.66
C ALA A 242 4.58 11.35 -20.39
N HIS A 243 4.39 11.76 -19.12
CA HIS A 243 4.02 13.11 -18.70
C HIS A 243 4.96 13.61 -17.61
N ALA A 244 6.20 13.94 -17.99
CA ALA A 244 7.28 14.29 -17.07
C ALA A 244 7.00 15.57 -16.24
N GLU A 245 6.09 16.42 -16.69
CA GLU A 245 5.66 17.65 -16.02
C GLU A 245 4.66 17.42 -14.89
N PHE A 246 4.01 16.23 -14.86
CA PHE A 246 3.03 15.91 -13.82
C PHE A 246 3.71 15.76 -12.45
N ALA A 247 3.17 16.45 -11.45
CA ALA A 247 3.55 16.28 -10.06
C ALA A 247 2.35 16.55 -9.13
N PRO A 248 2.17 15.77 -8.06
CA PRO A 248 1.25 16.12 -6.99
C PRO A 248 1.86 17.20 -6.07
N ASP A 249 1.02 17.80 -5.23
CA ASP A 249 1.47 18.76 -4.22
C ASP A 249 2.10 18.08 -3.01
N ALA A 250 1.60 16.90 -2.63
CA ALA A 250 2.19 16.05 -1.60
C ALA A 250 1.76 14.59 -1.76
N CYS A 251 2.57 13.67 -1.20
CA CYS A 251 2.28 12.23 -1.19
C CYS A 251 2.47 11.64 0.21
N SER A 252 1.61 10.69 0.60
CA SER A 252 1.85 9.83 1.76
C SER A 252 2.59 8.54 1.36
N MET A 253 3.39 8.03 2.28
CA MET A 253 4.22 6.83 2.13
C MET A 253 4.08 5.94 3.37
N GLY A 254 4.26 4.63 3.20
CA GLY A 254 4.18 3.67 4.30
C GLY A 254 4.54 2.26 3.83
N LYS A 255 3.98 1.23 4.47
CA LYS A 255 4.16 -0.19 4.08
C LYS A 255 5.62 -0.56 3.77
N SER A 256 5.96 -0.69 2.48
CA SER A 256 7.28 -1.13 2.03
C SER A 256 8.40 -0.10 2.18
N LEU A 257 8.11 1.13 2.62
CA LEU A 257 9.11 2.20 2.78
C LEU A 257 10.35 1.78 3.59
N ALA A 258 10.16 0.94 4.61
CA ALA A 258 11.25 0.44 5.46
C ALA A 258 11.31 -1.10 5.50
N ALA A 259 10.95 -1.78 4.40
CA ALA A 259 11.08 -3.23 4.22
C ALA A 259 10.51 -4.08 5.38
N GLY A 260 9.33 -3.72 5.88
CA GLY A 260 8.65 -4.46 6.96
C GLY A 260 8.76 -3.80 8.34
N LEU A 261 9.57 -2.77 8.50
CA LEU A 261 9.64 -2.00 9.75
C LEU A 261 8.54 -0.92 9.79
N PRO A 262 8.02 -0.57 10.99
CA PRO A 262 7.03 0.50 11.13
C PRO A 262 7.59 1.86 10.73
N MET A 263 7.19 2.35 9.56
CA MET A 263 7.52 3.69 9.05
C MET A 263 6.39 4.20 8.16
N GLY A 264 6.10 5.47 8.29
CA GLY A 264 5.37 6.28 7.35
C GLY A 264 6.09 7.59 7.11
N ALA A 265 5.75 8.27 6.04
CA ALA A 265 6.24 9.61 5.78
C ALA A 265 5.27 10.36 4.85
N ILE A 266 5.37 11.68 4.80
CA ILE A 266 4.87 12.46 3.67
C ILE A 266 6.05 13.17 3.00
N TRP A 267 5.97 13.32 1.69
CA TRP A 267 6.72 14.31 0.95
C TRP A 267 5.77 15.46 0.61
N ALA A 268 6.22 16.69 0.81
CA ALA A 268 5.52 17.90 0.43
C ALA A 268 6.40 18.73 -0.52
N SER A 269 5.80 19.23 -1.61
CA SER A 269 6.46 20.03 -2.62
C SER A 269 7.01 21.35 -2.05
N ALA A 270 7.90 22.02 -2.79
CA ALA A 270 8.57 23.24 -2.34
C ALA A 270 7.61 24.35 -1.83
N PRO A 271 6.43 24.60 -2.45
CA PRO A 271 5.47 25.58 -1.92
C PRO A 271 4.89 25.22 -0.55
N LEU A 272 4.85 23.93 -0.20
CA LEU A 272 4.22 23.42 1.04
C LEU A 272 5.23 22.98 2.10
N GLN A 273 6.49 22.88 1.75
CA GLN A 273 7.55 22.20 2.53
C GLN A 273 7.76 22.75 3.95
N ASP A 274 7.40 24.00 4.22
CA ASP A 274 7.58 24.66 5.50
C ASP A 274 6.23 24.97 6.21
N LEU A 275 5.11 24.54 5.63
CA LEU A 275 3.77 24.85 6.15
C LEU A 275 3.52 24.18 7.51
N LEU A 276 3.92 22.91 7.66
CA LEU A 276 3.87 22.21 8.96
C LEU A 276 5.07 22.65 9.82
N GLY A 277 5.05 23.89 10.28
CA GLY A 277 6.10 24.46 11.13
C GLY A 277 6.11 23.90 12.57
N PRO A 278 7.07 24.32 13.40
CA PRO A 278 7.22 23.86 14.78
C PRO A 278 5.92 23.99 15.60
N GLY A 279 5.52 22.90 16.26
CA GLY A 279 4.33 22.84 17.11
C GLY A 279 3.02 22.51 16.38
N THR A 280 2.99 22.47 15.04
CA THR A 280 1.76 22.16 14.28
C THR A 280 1.49 20.67 14.19
N HIS A 281 2.54 19.86 14.08
CA HIS A 281 2.46 18.40 13.99
C HIS A 281 3.69 17.74 14.59
N GLY A 282 3.60 16.44 14.92
CA GLY A 282 4.73 15.70 15.49
C GLY A 282 4.41 14.23 15.77
N THR A 283 5.47 13.49 16.03
CA THR A 283 5.43 12.07 16.40
C THR A 283 6.65 11.74 17.26
N THR A 284 6.51 10.82 18.20
CA THR A 284 7.62 10.40 19.05
C THR A 284 8.65 9.59 18.28
N PHE A 285 8.22 8.62 17.48
CA PHE A 285 9.11 7.63 16.86
C PHE A 285 9.35 7.84 15.35
N GLY A 286 8.70 8.82 14.72
CA GLY A 286 8.84 9.04 13.28
C GLY A 286 10.29 9.35 12.88
N GLY A 287 10.84 8.57 11.96
CA GLY A 287 12.20 8.74 11.46
C GLY A 287 13.31 8.43 12.47
N THR A 288 13.07 7.51 13.44
CA THR A 288 14.13 7.10 14.38
C THR A 288 15.36 6.58 13.63
N PRO A 289 16.59 6.74 14.18
CA PRO A 289 17.82 6.27 13.54
C PRO A 289 17.75 4.82 13.10
N LEU A 290 17.19 3.93 13.93
CA LEU A 290 17.09 2.51 13.65
C LEU A 290 16.29 2.22 12.39
N VAL A 291 15.07 2.76 12.30
CA VAL A 291 14.17 2.49 11.16
C VAL A 291 14.65 3.23 9.91
N SER A 292 15.21 4.43 10.07
CA SER A 292 15.81 5.19 8.96
C SER A 292 17.00 4.47 8.32
N ALA A 293 17.86 3.83 9.12
CA ALA A 293 18.95 3.01 8.62
C ALA A 293 18.44 1.78 7.84
N GLY A 294 17.39 1.12 8.34
CA GLY A 294 16.75 0.00 7.63
C GLY A 294 16.13 0.45 6.30
N ALA A 295 15.43 1.60 6.26
CA ALA A 295 14.84 2.15 5.05
C ALA A 295 15.90 2.55 4.01
N LEU A 296 16.97 3.21 4.45
CA LEU A 296 18.11 3.54 3.57
C LEU A 296 18.72 2.28 2.92
N LYS A 297 18.98 1.26 3.75
CA LYS A 297 19.53 -0.01 3.26
C LYS A 297 18.55 -0.70 2.29
N ALA A 298 17.26 -0.65 2.54
CA ALA A 298 16.25 -1.21 1.63
C ALA A 298 16.28 -0.51 0.27
N ILE A 299 16.29 0.81 0.24
CA ILE A 299 16.37 1.58 -1.03
C ILE A 299 17.68 1.29 -1.76
N GLU A 300 18.80 1.24 -1.03
CA GLU A 300 20.12 0.89 -1.61
C GLU A 300 20.09 -0.48 -2.31
N ILE A 301 19.54 -1.50 -1.65
CA ILE A 301 19.43 -2.86 -2.21
C ILE A 301 18.52 -2.84 -3.46
N ILE A 302 17.36 -2.19 -3.38
CA ILE A 302 16.41 -2.13 -4.50
C ILE A 302 17.06 -1.49 -5.73
N GLU A 303 17.80 -0.41 -5.56
CA GLU A 303 18.48 0.27 -6.67
C GLU A 303 19.68 -0.53 -7.19
N ARG A 304 20.55 -1.02 -6.29
CA ARG A 304 21.73 -1.79 -6.64
C ARG A 304 21.40 -3.05 -7.44
N ASP A 305 20.34 -3.76 -7.01
CA ASP A 305 19.98 -5.07 -7.58
C ASP A 305 18.91 -4.94 -8.69
N GLY A 306 18.55 -3.72 -9.09
CA GLY A 306 17.60 -3.49 -10.19
C GLY A 306 16.18 -3.99 -9.92
N LEU A 307 15.73 -4.00 -8.65
CA LEU A 307 14.48 -4.63 -8.26
C LEU A 307 13.24 -3.88 -8.76
N ALA A 308 13.36 -2.61 -9.09
CA ALA A 308 12.31 -1.85 -9.78
C ALA A 308 12.01 -2.42 -11.17
N GLN A 309 13.07 -2.76 -11.92
CA GLN A 309 12.93 -3.42 -13.23
C GLN A 309 12.39 -4.86 -13.05
N ASN A 310 12.90 -5.61 -12.07
CA ASN A 310 12.37 -6.94 -11.75
C ASN A 310 10.87 -6.90 -11.44
N ALA A 311 10.40 -5.88 -10.69
CA ALA A 311 8.98 -5.70 -10.41
C ALA A 311 8.15 -5.56 -11.70
N THR A 312 8.64 -4.82 -12.68
CA THR A 312 7.99 -4.67 -13.98
C THR A 312 8.01 -5.97 -14.78
N GLU A 313 9.16 -6.62 -14.90
CA GLU A 313 9.35 -7.83 -15.70
C GLU A 313 8.54 -9.01 -15.15
N ILE A 314 8.64 -9.28 -13.86
CA ILE A 314 7.89 -10.38 -13.22
C ILE A 314 6.41 -10.04 -13.13
N GLY A 315 6.06 -8.76 -12.90
CA GLY A 315 4.67 -8.32 -12.94
C GLY A 315 4.00 -8.57 -14.28
N ASN A 316 4.66 -8.21 -15.39
CA ASN A 316 4.18 -8.48 -16.75
C ASN A 316 4.06 -9.99 -17.02
N HIS A 317 5.06 -10.77 -16.60
CA HIS A 317 5.01 -12.23 -16.73
C HIS A 317 3.82 -12.84 -15.98
N LEU A 318 3.58 -12.45 -14.73
CA LEU A 318 2.42 -12.92 -13.96
C LEU A 318 1.10 -12.52 -14.62
N ALA A 319 0.97 -11.28 -15.06
CA ALA A 319 -0.26 -10.79 -15.71
C ALA A 319 -0.54 -11.51 -17.03
N GLU A 320 0.48 -11.77 -17.84
CA GLU A 320 0.36 -12.52 -19.09
C GLU A 320 -0.12 -13.96 -18.86
N GLN A 321 0.54 -14.69 -17.93
CA GLN A 321 0.19 -16.09 -17.63
C GLN A 321 -1.20 -16.18 -17.00
N ILE A 322 -1.59 -15.26 -16.13
CA ILE A 322 -2.94 -15.19 -15.57
C ILE A 322 -3.95 -14.87 -16.67
N GLY A 323 -3.61 -14.00 -17.62
CA GLY A 323 -4.44 -13.74 -18.81
C GLY A 323 -4.74 -15.00 -19.63
N GLN A 324 -3.77 -15.89 -19.77
CA GLN A 324 -3.96 -17.21 -20.41
C GLN A 324 -4.89 -18.11 -19.57
N LEU A 325 -4.76 -18.10 -18.24
CA LEU A 325 -5.68 -18.84 -17.36
C LEU A 325 -7.12 -18.30 -17.44
N ILE A 326 -7.31 -16.99 -17.55
CA ILE A 326 -8.62 -16.36 -17.75
C ILE A 326 -9.26 -16.88 -19.05
N ALA A 327 -8.49 -16.91 -20.15
CA ALA A 327 -8.98 -17.40 -21.43
C ALA A 327 -9.38 -18.90 -21.39
N ALA A 328 -8.65 -19.70 -20.58
CA ALA A 328 -8.95 -21.13 -20.40
C ALA A 328 -10.11 -21.39 -19.42
N HIS A 329 -10.34 -20.53 -18.44
CA HIS A 329 -11.30 -20.70 -17.35
C HIS A 329 -12.17 -19.45 -17.11
N PRO A 330 -12.90 -18.94 -18.14
CA PRO A 330 -13.68 -17.70 -18.01
C PRO A 330 -14.87 -17.79 -17.05
N ASN A 331 -15.27 -19.01 -16.66
CA ASN A 331 -16.28 -19.27 -15.65
C ASN A 331 -15.76 -19.15 -14.20
N VAL A 332 -14.45 -19.04 -14.00
CA VAL A 332 -13.82 -18.87 -12.69
C VAL A 332 -13.09 -17.54 -12.57
N LEU A 333 -12.36 -17.13 -13.61
CA LEU A 333 -11.59 -15.89 -13.65
C LEU A 333 -12.20 -14.92 -14.67
N ARG A 334 -12.17 -13.62 -14.35
CA ARG A 334 -12.73 -12.56 -15.18
C ARG A 334 -11.69 -11.62 -15.77
N GLU A 335 -10.80 -11.14 -14.91
CA GLU A 335 -9.86 -10.06 -15.26
C GLU A 335 -8.60 -10.15 -14.45
N VAL A 336 -7.48 -9.72 -15.04
CA VAL A 336 -6.23 -9.39 -14.33
C VAL A 336 -5.89 -7.94 -14.59
N ARG A 337 -5.54 -7.18 -13.56
CA ARG A 337 -5.18 -5.76 -13.64
C ARG A 337 -4.14 -5.40 -12.59
N GLY A 338 -3.46 -4.26 -12.79
CA GLY A 338 -2.42 -3.77 -11.91
C GLY A 338 -1.19 -3.30 -12.66
N LEU A 339 -0.15 -2.90 -11.94
CA LEU A 339 1.14 -2.47 -12.47
C LEU A 339 2.26 -3.08 -11.65
N GLY A 340 3.31 -3.54 -12.30
CA GLY A 340 4.44 -4.19 -11.64
C GLY A 340 3.98 -5.34 -10.74
N LEU A 341 4.46 -5.38 -9.52
CA LEU A 341 4.09 -6.40 -8.51
C LEU A 341 2.92 -5.95 -7.61
N MET A 342 1.99 -5.19 -8.14
CA MET A 342 0.70 -4.88 -7.53
C MET A 342 -0.40 -5.37 -8.46
N ILE A 343 -0.78 -6.65 -8.33
CA ILE A 343 -1.68 -7.35 -9.27
C ILE A 343 -2.95 -7.75 -8.55
N GLY A 344 -4.10 -7.46 -9.14
CA GLY A 344 -5.42 -7.95 -8.75
C GLY A 344 -5.95 -8.95 -9.77
N VAL A 345 -6.42 -10.10 -9.30
CA VAL A 345 -7.07 -11.12 -10.12
C VAL A 345 -8.53 -11.20 -9.72
N GLU A 346 -9.41 -10.83 -10.62
CA GLU A 346 -10.86 -10.81 -10.37
C GLU A 346 -11.50 -12.14 -10.75
N LEU A 347 -12.31 -12.65 -9.84
CA LEU A 347 -13.12 -13.86 -10.01
C LEU A 347 -14.40 -13.55 -10.82
N ALA A 348 -14.83 -14.49 -11.61
CA ALA A 348 -16.13 -14.47 -12.26
C ALA A 348 -17.28 -14.49 -11.22
N GLU A 349 -18.47 -14.11 -11.64
CA GLU A 349 -19.66 -14.22 -10.82
C GLU A 349 -20.23 -15.66 -10.85
N GLY A 350 -20.90 -16.05 -9.78
CA GLY A 350 -21.66 -17.28 -9.76
C GLY A 350 -20.83 -18.56 -9.75
N ILE A 351 -19.59 -18.55 -9.25
CA ILE A 351 -18.79 -19.76 -9.08
C ILE A 351 -19.54 -20.75 -8.18
N ALA A 352 -19.94 -21.90 -8.73
CA ALA A 352 -20.77 -22.89 -8.05
C ALA A 352 -20.19 -23.35 -6.70
N ALA A 353 -18.87 -23.55 -6.65
CA ALA A 353 -18.16 -23.97 -5.44
C ALA A 353 -18.19 -22.95 -4.29
N PHE A 354 -18.66 -21.71 -4.53
CA PHE A 354 -18.78 -20.64 -3.53
C PHE A 354 -20.23 -20.33 -3.15
N ALA A 355 -21.21 -20.95 -3.80
CA ALA A 355 -22.63 -20.59 -3.66
C ALA A 355 -23.20 -20.80 -2.24
N GLU A 356 -22.75 -21.83 -1.53
CA GLU A 356 -23.25 -22.16 -0.20
C GLU A 356 -22.62 -21.32 0.93
N ASN A 357 -21.50 -20.67 0.67
CA ASN A 357 -20.76 -19.92 1.67
C ASN A 357 -21.05 -18.40 1.52
N LYS A 358 -21.57 -17.77 2.59
CA LYS A 358 -21.91 -16.33 2.60
C LYS A 358 -20.69 -15.39 2.63
N ARG A 359 -19.47 -15.93 2.77
CA ARG A 359 -18.25 -15.11 2.79
C ARG A 359 -17.92 -14.63 1.37
N PRO A 360 -17.26 -13.46 1.22
CA PRO A 360 -16.84 -12.95 -0.09
C PRO A 360 -16.04 -13.99 -0.88
N ALA A 361 -16.25 -14.07 -2.18
CA ALA A 361 -15.51 -14.99 -3.06
C ALA A 361 -13.99 -14.77 -2.99
N SER A 362 -13.56 -13.52 -2.81
CA SER A 362 -12.16 -13.15 -2.57
C SER A 362 -11.54 -13.85 -1.36
N VAL A 363 -12.31 -14.04 -0.28
CA VAL A 363 -11.83 -14.72 0.92
C VAL A 363 -11.81 -16.24 0.70
N GLN A 364 -12.82 -16.78 0.03
CA GLN A 364 -12.93 -18.22 -0.25
C GLN A 364 -11.81 -18.72 -1.17
N ILE A 365 -11.46 -17.97 -2.21
CA ILE A 365 -10.32 -18.34 -3.09
C ILE A 365 -9.00 -18.25 -2.33
N VAL A 366 -8.80 -17.21 -1.52
CA VAL A 366 -7.57 -17.05 -0.73
C VAL A 366 -7.38 -18.23 0.25
N GLU A 367 -8.43 -18.73 0.88
CA GLU A 367 -8.34 -19.91 1.74
C GLU A 367 -7.93 -21.18 0.99
N ARG A 368 -8.42 -21.36 -0.24
CA ARG A 368 -8.01 -22.50 -1.08
C ARG A 368 -6.54 -22.38 -1.51
N LEU A 369 -6.10 -21.18 -1.89
CA LEU A 369 -4.71 -20.91 -2.20
C LEU A 369 -3.79 -21.13 -0.98
N HIS A 370 -4.21 -20.71 0.22
CA HIS A 370 -3.49 -21.00 1.47
C HIS A 370 -3.39 -22.51 1.75
N ALA A 371 -4.47 -23.27 1.51
CA ALA A 371 -4.45 -24.71 1.65
C ALA A 371 -3.44 -25.35 0.67
N ALA A 372 -3.36 -24.85 -0.56
CA ALA A 372 -2.40 -25.24 -1.57
C ALA A 372 -0.96 -24.82 -1.28
N GLY A 373 -0.72 -23.95 -0.27
CA GLY A 373 0.64 -23.48 0.09
C GLY A 373 1.03 -22.12 -0.50
N LEU A 374 0.07 -21.34 -0.98
CA LEU A 374 0.29 -20.01 -1.55
C LEU A 374 -0.42 -18.94 -0.70
N LEU A 375 0.33 -18.04 -0.08
CA LEU A 375 -0.26 -16.91 0.65
C LEU A 375 -0.57 -15.76 -0.30
N THR A 376 -1.85 -15.37 -0.34
CA THR A 376 -2.36 -14.24 -1.10
C THR A 376 -3.32 -13.43 -0.22
N ILE A 377 -3.75 -12.25 -0.70
CA ILE A 377 -4.55 -11.30 0.09
C ILE A 377 -5.88 -11.02 -0.63
N PRO A 378 -7.04 -11.11 0.04
CA PRO A 378 -8.31 -10.73 -0.57
C PRO A 378 -8.40 -9.20 -0.73
N ALA A 379 -9.15 -8.74 -1.75
CA ALA A 379 -9.50 -7.35 -1.96
C ALA A 379 -10.94 -7.24 -2.48
N GLY A 380 -11.71 -6.32 -1.91
CA GLY A 380 -13.13 -6.21 -2.25
C GLY A 380 -13.88 -7.54 -2.15
N ALA A 381 -14.91 -7.72 -2.96
CA ALA A 381 -15.77 -8.91 -2.91
C ALA A 381 -15.21 -10.12 -3.69
N ARG A 382 -14.47 -9.88 -4.79
CA ARG A 382 -14.13 -10.92 -5.77
C ARG A 382 -12.68 -10.91 -6.25
N VAL A 383 -11.80 -10.12 -5.67
CA VAL A 383 -10.39 -10.02 -6.11
C VAL A 383 -9.47 -10.65 -5.08
N PHE A 384 -8.49 -11.41 -5.53
CA PHE A 384 -7.30 -11.71 -4.73
C PHE A 384 -6.09 -10.97 -5.30
N ARG A 385 -5.18 -10.57 -4.42
CA ARG A 385 -4.00 -9.77 -4.79
C ARG A 385 -2.73 -10.59 -4.75
N LEU A 386 -1.86 -10.32 -5.72
CA LEU A 386 -0.47 -10.75 -5.73
C LEU A 386 0.41 -9.52 -5.49
N LEU A 387 1.09 -9.52 -4.34
CA LEU A 387 1.91 -8.42 -3.82
C LEU A 387 3.28 -8.96 -3.34
N PRO A 388 3.97 -9.82 -4.12
CA PRO A 388 5.20 -10.47 -3.65
C PRO A 388 6.30 -9.47 -3.31
N ALA A 389 7.37 -9.95 -2.70
CA ALA A 389 8.60 -9.18 -2.54
C ALA A 389 9.17 -8.77 -3.92
N LEU A 390 9.86 -7.60 -3.97
CA LEU A 390 10.39 -7.06 -5.23
C LEU A 390 11.54 -7.91 -5.80
N ASN A 391 12.22 -8.66 -4.94
CA ASN A 391 13.30 -9.59 -5.29
C ASN A 391 12.80 -11.02 -5.59
N ILE A 392 11.51 -11.20 -5.84
CA ILE A 392 10.96 -12.49 -6.25
C ILE A 392 11.66 -12.99 -7.51
N LEU A 393 12.02 -14.26 -7.52
CA LEU A 393 12.62 -14.92 -8.68
C LEU A 393 11.52 -15.38 -9.65
N LYS A 394 11.87 -15.49 -10.94
CA LYS A 394 10.95 -16.04 -11.93
C LYS A 394 10.47 -17.45 -11.56
N ALA A 395 11.35 -18.28 -10.98
CA ALA A 395 10.99 -19.63 -10.54
C ALA A 395 9.93 -19.63 -9.43
N ASP A 396 9.99 -18.68 -8.48
CA ASP A 396 8.97 -18.53 -7.43
C ASP A 396 7.65 -18.03 -8.05
N ALA A 397 7.71 -17.11 -9.02
CA ALA A 397 6.53 -16.66 -9.74
C ALA A 397 5.86 -17.80 -10.50
N ASP A 398 6.64 -18.64 -11.19
CA ASP A 398 6.16 -19.83 -11.91
C ASP A 398 5.57 -20.87 -10.94
N GLU A 399 6.18 -21.08 -9.75
CA GLU A 399 5.59 -21.94 -8.68
C GLU A 399 4.22 -21.38 -8.24
N GLY A 400 4.12 -20.07 -8.01
CA GLY A 400 2.86 -19.42 -7.63
C GLY A 400 1.78 -19.57 -8.69
N LEU A 401 2.14 -19.41 -9.97
CA LEU A 401 1.23 -19.63 -11.09
C LEU A 401 0.72 -21.07 -11.15
N ALA A 402 1.58 -22.06 -10.95
CA ALA A 402 1.19 -23.46 -10.94
C ALA A 402 0.19 -23.79 -9.80
N LEU A 403 0.41 -23.20 -8.62
CA LEU A 403 -0.52 -23.34 -7.49
C LEU A 403 -1.87 -22.66 -7.77
N ILE A 404 -1.87 -21.47 -8.36
CA ILE A 404 -3.09 -20.77 -8.79
C ILE A 404 -3.84 -21.63 -9.83
N GLU A 405 -3.15 -22.09 -10.86
CA GLU A 405 -3.74 -22.92 -11.92
C GLU A 405 -4.41 -24.19 -11.36
N SER A 406 -3.74 -24.88 -10.42
CA SER A 406 -4.28 -26.05 -9.77
C SER A 406 -5.62 -25.77 -9.08
N VAL A 407 -5.69 -24.69 -8.29
CA VAL A 407 -6.91 -24.29 -7.58
C VAL A 407 -8.00 -23.84 -8.57
N ILE A 408 -7.66 -23.13 -9.64
CA ILE A 408 -8.62 -22.70 -10.65
C ILE A 408 -9.20 -23.88 -11.41
N LYS A 409 -8.39 -24.88 -11.75
CA LYS A 409 -8.85 -26.13 -12.40
C LYS A 409 -9.85 -26.93 -11.53
N GLU A 410 -9.61 -26.96 -10.20
CA GLU A 410 -10.55 -27.60 -9.27
C GLU A 410 -11.90 -26.85 -9.21
N LEU A 411 -11.87 -25.52 -9.29
CA LEU A 411 -13.08 -24.69 -9.29
C LEU A 411 -13.86 -24.71 -10.60
N ALA A 412 -13.21 -25.08 -11.70
CA ALA A 412 -13.82 -25.14 -13.03
C ALA A 412 -14.58 -26.46 -13.31
N GLN A 413 -14.38 -27.48 -12.47
CA GLN A 413 -15.10 -28.78 -12.53
C GLN A 413 -16.49 -28.68 -11.92
#